data_27bb778c3be2642599568ec50ced7b15
#
_entry.id   27bb778c3be2642599568ec50ced7b15
#
_cell.length_a   1.000
_cell.length_b   1.000
_cell.length_c   1.000
_cell.angle_alpha   90.00
_cell.angle_beta   90.00
_cell.angle_gamma   90.00
#
_symmetry.space_group_name_H-M   'P 1'
#
loop_
_entity.id
_entity.type
_entity.pdbx_description
1 polymer ?
#
loop_
_entity_poly.entity_id
_entity_poly.type
_entity_poly.pdbx_seq_one_letter_code
_entity_poly.pdbx_strand_id
1 'polypeptide(L)'
;SSDLAFGGSLRFFVGGGALLDAELQRFYYAIGIPMFQGYGLSEATPVISTNSPKYHWHRFGSSGKILIPLDLKIIDETGRELPRGQKGEIVIRGENVMAGYWKNPEATADTLRNGWLHTGDMGYVSEDDFLYVLGRFKSLLIASDGEKYRPEGMEEAIVDKSPYIDQIIVHNNQSPFTGAIVVPNREALRRELDSRGVAAEKRAETAAAILGGEIDRYRAGGIFGGGFP
;
A
#
# COMPACT_ATOMS: atom_id res chain seq x y z
N SER A 1 21.71 23.81 1.43
CA SER A 1 20.26 23.60 1.34
C SER A 1 19.99 22.24 0.70
N SER A 2 18.86 21.62 1.04
CA SER A 2 18.47 20.28 0.54
C SER A 2 18.28 20.24 -0.99
N ASP A 3 17.93 21.35 -1.61
CA ASP A 3 17.79 21.52 -3.06
C ASP A 3 19.11 21.30 -3.81
N LEU A 4 20.26 21.62 -3.22
CA LEU A 4 21.57 21.38 -3.83
C LEU A 4 21.90 19.88 -3.96
N ALA A 5 21.45 19.05 -3.03
CA ALA A 5 21.61 17.61 -3.13
C ALA A 5 20.87 17.01 -4.35
N PHE A 6 19.84 17.70 -4.85
CA PHE A 6 19.04 17.32 -6.03
C PHE A 6 19.31 18.24 -7.24
N GLY A 7 20.49 18.87 -7.31
CA GLY A 7 20.91 19.69 -8.45
C GLY A 7 20.34 21.11 -8.48
N GLY A 8 19.70 21.58 -7.41
CA GLY A 8 19.29 22.98 -7.23
C GLY A 8 18.09 23.46 -8.05
N SER A 9 17.49 22.58 -8.88
CA SER A 9 16.36 22.95 -9.77
C SER A 9 15.09 22.12 -9.50
N LEU A 10 15.17 21.13 -8.62
CA LEU A 10 14.03 20.29 -8.28
C LEU A 10 12.99 21.07 -7.47
N ARG A 11 11.74 21.07 -7.91
CA ARG A 11 10.65 21.77 -7.25
C ARG A 11 9.76 20.84 -6.42
N PHE A 12 9.53 19.63 -6.91
CA PHE A 12 8.69 18.62 -6.26
C PHE A 12 8.94 17.25 -6.88
N PHE A 13 8.56 16.22 -6.16
CA PHE A 13 8.43 14.85 -6.67
C PHE A 13 6.98 14.52 -6.98
N VAL A 14 6.78 13.60 -7.92
CA VAL A 14 5.49 12.94 -8.15
C VAL A 14 5.69 11.45 -7.97
N GLY A 15 4.91 10.84 -7.08
CA GLY A 15 4.91 9.42 -6.80
C GLY A 15 3.63 8.75 -7.28
N GLY A 16 3.75 7.54 -7.79
CA GLY A 16 2.62 6.69 -8.20
C GLY A 16 3.05 5.22 -8.26
N GLY A 17 2.09 4.32 -8.50
CA GLY A 17 2.34 2.89 -8.60
C GLY A 17 2.37 2.15 -7.26
N ALA A 18 2.64 2.83 -6.16
CA ALA A 18 2.55 2.33 -4.79
C ALA A 18 1.99 3.42 -3.87
N LEU A 19 1.54 3.02 -2.69
CA LEU A 19 1.14 3.98 -1.66
C LEU A 19 2.38 4.61 -1.05
N LEU A 20 2.35 5.94 -0.89
CA LEU A 20 3.42 6.69 -0.29
C LEU A 20 3.05 7.03 1.15
N ASP A 21 3.93 6.72 2.08
CA ASP A 21 3.74 7.01 3.49
C ASP A 21 3.50 8.51 3.75
N ALA A 22 2.52 8.82 4.59
CA ALA A 22 2.12 10.19 4.88
C ALA A 22 3.18 10.98 5.67
N GLU A 23 3.95 10.31 6.54
CA GLU A 23 5.03 10.95 7.30
C GLU A 23 6.21 11.28 6.37
N LEU A 24 6.51 10.40 5.42
CA LEU A 24 7.50 10.66 4.38
C LEU A 24 7.10 11.86 3.52
N GLN A 25 5.81 11.97 3.15
CA GLN A 25 5.28 13.15 2.44
C GLN A 25 5.46 14.42 3.27
N ARG A 26 5.16 14.39 4.59
CA ARG A 26 5.34 15.52 5.52
C ARG A 26 6.80 15.93 5.63
N PHE A 27 7.71 14.96 5.75
CA PHE A 27 9.14 15.21 5.80
C PHE A 27 9.63 15.96 4.56
N TYR A 28 9.32 15.47 3.36
CA TYR A 28 9.72 16.13 2.12
C TYR A 28 9.07 17.50 1.95
N TYR A 29 7.85 17.66 2.40
CA TYR A 29 7.17 18.96 2.42
C TYR A 29 7.89 19.94 3.34
N ALA A 30 8.30 19.50 4.53
CA ALA A 30 8.99 20.33 5.52
C ALA A 30 10.38 20.80 5.05
N ILE A 31 11.10 19.99 4.26
CA ILE A 31 12.39 20.38 3.68
C ILE A 31 12.28 21.18 2.39
N GLY A 32 11.06 21.52 1.96
CA GLY A 32 10.79 22.40 0.81
C GLY A 32 10.78 21.72 -0.56
N ILE A 33 10.80 20.38 -0.62
CA ILE A 33 10.71 19.58 -1.86
C ILE A 33 9.55 18.61 -1.74
N PRO A 34 8.29 19.08 -1.87
CA PRO A 34 7.12 18.27 -1.61
C PRO A 34 7.00 17.05 -2.54
N MET A 35 6.44 15.97 -2.03
CA MET A 35 6.07 14.79 -2.80
C MET A 35 4.55 14.74 -2.98
N PHE A 36 4.11 14.69 -4.23
CA PHE A 36 2.70 14.59 -4.61
C PHE A 36 2.38 13.18 -5.06
N GLN A 37 1.49 12.51 -4.37
CA GLN A 37 1.04 11.19 -4.76
C GLN A 37 -0.11 11.28 -5.76
N GLY A 38 -0.04 10.42 -6.80
CA GLY A 38 -1.14 10.10 -7.70
C GLY A 38 -1.52 8.63 -7.61
N TYR A 39 -2.69 8.30 -8.16
CA TYR A 39 -3.20 6.95 -8.30
C TYR A 39 -3.61 6.68 -9.74
N GLY A 40 -3.33 5.47 -10.17
CA GLY A 40 -3.72 4.98 -11.47
C GLY A 40 -3.26 3.56 -11.72
N LEU A 41 -3.67 3.01 -12.85
CA LEU A 41 -3.37 1.66 -13.30
C LEU A 41 -3.28 1.64 -14.83
N SER A 42 -2.60 0.64 -15.39
CA SER A 42 -2.42 0.52 -16.83
C SER A 42 -3.74 0.46 -17.59
N GLU A 43 -4.75 -0.13 -17.00
CA GLU A 43 -6.11 -0.23 -17.49
C GLU A 43 -6.84 1.11 -17.62
N ALA A 44 -6.27 2.19 -17.03
CA ALA A 44 -6.83 3.55 -17.04
C ALA A 44 -5.87 4.61 -17.63
N THR A 45 -4.87 4.25 -18.38
CA THR A 45 -3.96 5.02 -19.27
C THR A 45 -3.32 6.28 -18.64
N PRO A 46 -2.45 6.22 -17.65
CA PRO A 46 -2.54 5.40 -16.46
C PRO A 46 -3.17 6.13 -15.26
N VAL A 47 -3.40 7.48 -15.33
CA VAL A 47 -3.69 8.31 -14.16
C VAL A 47 -5.18 8.53 -13.94
N ILE A 48 -5.65 8.22 -12.74
CA ILE A 48 -7.03 8.42 -12.29
C ILE A 48 -7.14 9.67 -11.42
N SER A 49 -6.21 9.82 -10.46
CA SER A 49 -6.20 10.97 -9.56
C SER A 49 -4.79 11.44 -9.25
N THR A 50 -4.62 12.68 -8.86
CA THR A 50 -3.32 13.22 -8.45
C THR A 50 -3.46 14.37 -7.48
N ASN A 51 -2.52 14.47 -6.54
CA ASN A 51 -2.23 15.70 -5.83
C ASN A 51 -1.50 16.69 -6.77
N SER A 52 -1.60 17.97 -6.51
CA SER A 52 -1.02 19.02 -7.34
C SER A 52 -0.35 20.09 -6.47
N PRO A 53 0.72 20.75 -6.94
CA PRO A 53 1.31 21.90 -6.26
C PRO A 53 0.38 23.11 -6.19
N LYS A 54 -0.76 23.12 -6.87
CA LYS A 54 -1.74 24.20 -6.79
C LYS A 54 -2.31 24.28 -5.38
N TYR A 55 -2.55 25.49 -4.93
CA TYR A 55 -3.11 25.78 -3.62
C TYR A 55 -4.41 24.98 -3.37
N HIS A 56 -4.53 24.37 -2.17
CA HIS A 56 -5.64 23.49 -1.74
C HIS A 56 -5.83 22.20 -2.53
N TRP A 57 -4.98 21.86 -3.50
CA TRP A 57 -5.08 20.62 -4.25
C TRP A 57 -4.05 19.58 -3.76
N HIS A 58 -3.90 19.47 -2.47
CA HIS A 58 -3.00 18.52 -1.83
C HIS A 58 -3.52 18.11 -0.45
N ARG A 59 -3.45 16.81 -0.17
CA ARG A 59 -3.73 16.23 1.15
C ARG A 59 -2.74 15.11 1.40
N PHE A 60 -2.08 15.13 2.55
CA PHE A 60 -1.18 14.05 2.95
C PHE A 60 -1.94 12.72 3.09
N GLY A 61 -1.33 11.65 2.59
CA GLY A 61 -1.94 10.32 2.58
C GLY A 61 -3.03 10.10 1.55
N SER A 62 -3.49 11.15 0.83
CA SER A 62 -4.42 10.99 -0.28
C SER A 62 -3.70 10.75 -1.60
N SER A 63 -4.42 10.15 -2.55
CA SER A 63 -4.00 10.03 -3.94
C SER A 63 -4.44 11.22 -4.80
N GLY A 64 -4.94 12.30 -4.17
CA GLY A 64 -5.32 13.54 -4.83
C GLY A 64 -6.75 13.58 -5.35
N LYS A 65 -7.04 14.56 -6.19
CA LYS A 65 -8.34 14.74 -6.82
C LYS A 65 -8.44 13.97 -8.13
N ILE A 66 -9.66 13.55 -8.46
CA ILE A 66 -9.97 12.83 -9.69
C ILE A 66 -9.75 13.76 -10.89
N LEU A 67 -9.13 13.22 -11.94
CA LEU A 67 -8.91 13.96 -13.19
C LEU A 67 -10.21 14.01 -14.00
N ILE A 68 -10.48 15.15 -14.59
CA ILE A 68 -11.62 15.38 -15.49
C ILE A 68 -11.17 15.14 -16.95
N PRO A 69 -11.95 14.46 -17.78
CA PRO A 69 -13.33 13.98 -17.61
C PRO A 69 -13.39 12.47 -17.26
N LEU A 70 -13.36 12.15 -15.99
CA LEU A 70 -13.45 10.78 -15.51
C LEU A 70 -14.55 10.67 -14.47
N ASP A 71 -15.44 9.70 -14.62
CA ASP A 71 -16.41 9.34 -13.60
C ASP A 71 -15.77 8.33 -12.63
N LEU A 72 -15.93 8.54 -11.33
CA LEU A 72 -15.47 7.63 -10.28
C LEU A 72 -16.61 7.42 -9.28
N LYS A 73 -16.76 6.18 -8.84
CA LYS A 73 -17.66 5.78 -7.75
C LYS A 73 -16.93 4.89 -6.78
N ILE A 74 -17.39 4.90 -5.55
CA ILE A 74 -17.05 3.89 -4.55
C ILE A 74 -18.29 3.01 -4.38
N ILE A 75 -18.13 1.70 -4.51
CA ILE A 75 -19.25 0.75 -4.44
C ILE A 75 -19.03 -0.30 -3.36
N ASP A 76 -20.13 -0.82 -2.82
CA ASP A 76 -20.14 -1.98 -1.93
C ASP A 76 -20.08 -3.31 -2.71
N GLU A 77 -20.03 -4.43 -1.98
CA GLU A 77 -19.99 -5.78 -2.55
C GLU A 77 -21.24 -6.14 -3.38
N THR A 78 -22.35 -5.40 -3.23
CA THR A 78 -23.57 -5.55 -4.02
C THR A 78 -23.57 -4.68 -5.29
N GLY A 79 -22.55 -3.84 -5.48
CA GLY A 79 -22.43 -2.90 -6.59
C GLY A 79 -23.19 -1.58 -6.36
N ARG A 80 -23.72 -1.33 -5.15
CA ARG A 80 -24.40 -0.08 -4.80
C ARG A 80 -23.38 1.01 -4.51
N GLU A 81 -23.57 2.19 -5.04
CA GLU A 81 -22.75 3.37 -4.78
C GLU A 81 -22.83 3.79 -3.30
N LEU A 82 -21.66 4.01 -2.71
CA LEU A 82 -21.49 4.43 -1.33
C LEU A 82 -21.32 5.95 -1.24
N PRO A 83 -21.83 6.57 -0.18
CA PRO A 83 -21.58 7.98 0.09
C PRO A 83 -20.12 8.27 0.41
N ARG A 84 -19.75 9.56 0.38
CA ARG A 84 -18.42 10.04 0.75
C ARG A 84 -17.99 9.53 2.13
N GLY A 85 -16.71 9.31 2.32
CA GLY A 85 -16.12 8.79 3.56
C GLY A 85 -16.30 7.28 3.76
N GLN A 86 -17.21 6.62 3.05
CA GLN A 86 -17.36 5.17 3.16
C GLN A 86 -16.39 4.42 2.24
N LYS A 87 -15.84 3.34 2.77
CA LYS A 87 -14.83 2.49 2.10
C LYS A 87 -15.51 1.44 1.24
N GLY A 88 -15.07 1.30 -0.01
CA GLY A 88 -15.56 0.30 -0.94
C GLY A 88 -14.62 0.14 -2.14
N GLU A 89 -15.04 -0.62 -3.14
CA GLU A 89 -14.29 -0.76 -4.39
C GLU A 89 -14.32 0.53 -5.19
N ILE A 90 -13.16 0.94 -5.70
CA ILE A 90 -13.04 2.06 -6.63
C ILE A 90 -13.42 1.56 -8.01
N VAL A 91 -14.45 2.15 -8.62
CA VAL A 91 -14.82 1.89 -10.03
C VAL A 91 -14.81 3.18 -10.82
N ILE A 92 -14.33 3.09 -12.05
CA ILE A 92 -14.16 4.26 -12.92
C ILE A 92 -14.77 4.04 -14.31
N ARG A 93 -15.12 5.15 -14.95
CA ARG A 93 -15.58 5.19 -16.33
C ARG A 93 -15.06 6.46 -16.99
N GLY A 94 -14.52 6.32 -18.21
CA GLY A 94 -14.01 7.45 -18.98
C GLY A 94 -13.29 6.99 -20.25
N GLU A 95 -12.90 7.94 -21.08
CA GLU A 95 -12.19 7.68 -22.33
C GLU A 95 -10.78 7.12 -22.12
N ASN A 96 -10.22 7.27 -20.93
CA ASN A 96 -8.92 6.73 -20.54
C ASN A 96 -8.97 5.25 -20.17
N VAL A 97 -10.15 4.64 -20.06
CA VAL A 97 -10.30 3.21 -19.74
C VAL A 97 -9.99 2.36 -20.95
N MET A 98 -9.21 1.30 -20.75
CA MET A 98 -8.82 0.34 -21.78
C MET A 98 -10.00 -0.27 -22.51
N ALA A 99 -9.82 -0.70 -23.75
CA ALA A 99 -10.81 -1.48 -24.48
C ALA A 99 -10.94 -2.93 -23.98
N GLY A 100 -9.92 -3.45 -23.30
CA GLY A 100 -9.87 -4.80 -22.75
C GLY A 100 -8.48 -5.42 -22.78
N TYR A 101 -8.36 -6.61 -22.21
CA TYR A 101 -7.12 -7.38 -22.23
C TYR A 101 -6.95 -8.14 -23.56
N TRP A 102 -5.76 -8.07 -24.13
CA TRP A 102 -5.45 -8.72 -25.41
C TRP A 102 -5.64 -10.24 -25.31
N LYS A 103 -6.48 -10.77 -26.22
CA LYS A 103 -6.81 -12.19 -26.30
C LYS A 103 -7.30 -12.83 -25.00
N ASN A 104 -7.86 -12.02 -24.08
CA ASN A 104 -8.40 -12.51 -22.82
C ASN A 104 -9.79 -11.90 -22.57
N PRO A 105 -10.83 -12.40 -23.26
CA PRO A 105 -12.20 -11.88 -23.13
C PRO A 105 -12.81 -12.16 -21.75
N GLU A 106 -12.43 -13.24 -21.09
CA GLU A 106 -12.91 -13.61 -19.76
C GLU A 106 -12.44 -12.57 -18.73
N ALA A 107 -11.14 -12.32 -18.64
CA ALA A 107 -10.61 -11.29 -17.73
C ALA A 107 -11.14 -9.88 -18.09
N THR A 108 -11.38 -9.61 -19.37
CA THR A 108 -12.00 -8.36 -19.80
C THR A 108 -13.42 -8.22 -19.25
N ALA A 109 -14.25 -9.24 -19.39
CA ALA A 109 -15.62 -9.24 -18.89
C ALA A 109 -15.68 -9.16 -17.36
N ASP A 110 -14.72 -9.75 -16.66
CA ASP A 110 -14.58 -9.67 -15.20
C ASP A 110 -14.18 -8.29 -14.71
N THR A 111 -13.42 -7.56 -15.52
CA THR A 111 -12.88 -6.25 -15.14
C THR A 111 -13.75 -5.09 -15.64
N LEU A 112 -14.31 -5.20 -16.85
CA LEU A 112 -15.20 -4.20 -17.43
C LEU A 112 -16.65 -4.65 -17.35
N ARG A 113 -17.39 -4.12 -16.36
CA ARG A 113 -18.79 -4.50 -16.11
C ARG A 113 -19.70 -3.29 -16.26
N ASN A 114 -20.72 -3.42 -17.09
CA ASN A 114 -21.73 -2.36 -17.33
C ASN A 114 -21.11 -0.99 -17.67
N GLY A 115 -19.98 -0.97 -18.41
CA GLY A 115 -19.27 0.24 -18.80
C GLY A 115 -18.39 0.85 -17.71
N TRP A 116 -18.18 0.15 -16.59
CA TRP A 116 -17.29 0.55 -15.52
C TRP A 116 -16.09 -0.39 -15.42
N LEU A 117 -14.91 0.19 -15.21
CA LEU A 117 -13.70 -0.54 -14.85
C LEU A 117 -13.72 -0.78 -13.34
N HIS A 118 -13.77 -2.04 -12.97
CA HIS A 118 -13.57 -2.52 -11.60
C HIS A 118 -12.08 -2.62 -11.32
N THR A 119 -11.55 -1.69 -10.52
CA THR A 119 -10.10 -1.59 -10.32
C THR A 119 -9.55 -2.71 -9.44
N GLY A 120 -10.39 -3.32 -8.61
CA GLY A 120 -9.98 -4.25 -7.57
C GLY A 120 -9.26 -3.56 -6.41
N ASP A 121 -9.20 -2.23 -6.40
CA ASP A 121 -8.63 -1.43 -5.33
C ASP A 121 -9.74 -0.91 -4.42
N MET A 122 -9.49 -0.94 -3.11
CA MET A 122 -10.37 -0.35 -2.10
C MET A 122 -9.97 1.10 -1.84
N GLY A 123 -10.97 1.95 -1.63
CA GLY A 123 -10.73 3.35 -1.28
C GLY A 123 -12.00 4.06 -0.81
N TYR A 124 -11.87 5.34 -0.62
CA TYR A 124 -12.99 6.25 -0.37
C TYR A 124 -12.68 7.65 -0.90
N VAL A 125 -13.72 8.42 -1.15
CA VAL A 125 -13.61 9.85 -1.49
C VAL A 125 -14.01 10.65 -0.26
N SER A 126 -13.14 11.58 0.17
CA SER A 126 -13.42 12.47 1.31
C SER A 126 -14.47 13.55 0.95
N GLU A 127 -14.99 14.24 1.96
CA GLU A 127 -15.96 15.33 1.79
C GLU A 127 -15.44 16.50 0.92
N ASP A 128 -14.13 16.70 0.88
CA ASP A 128 -13.45 17.71 0.08
C ASP A 128 -12.88 17.19 -1.25
N ASP A 129 -13.40 16.06 -1.75
CA ASP A 129 -13.13 15.46 -3.06
C ASP A 129 -11.73 14.87 -3.25
N PHE A 130 -11.07 14.45 -2.17
CA PHE A 130 -9.80 13.72 -2.30
C PHE A 130 -10.03 12.21 -2.25
N LEU A 131 -9.40 11.49 -3.19
CA LEU A 131 -9.38 10.04 -3.20
C LEU A 131 -8.31 9.51 -2.23
N TYR A 132 -8.70 8.57 -1.40
CA TYR A 132 -7.80 7.79 -0.54
C TYR A 132 -7.86 6.34 -0.98
N VAL A 133 -6.76 5.85 -1.54
CA VAL A 133 -6.61 4.43 -1.92
C VAL A 133 -6.11 3.67 -0.70
N LEU A 134 -6.77 2.56 -0.40
CA LEU A 134 -6.48 1.76 0.79
C LEU A 134 -5.72 0.46 0.48
N GLY A 135 -5.53 0.11 -0.79
CA GLY A 135 -4.85 -1.10 -1.23
C GLY A 135 -5.77 -2.00 -2.05
N ARG A 136 -5.24 -3.16 -2.47
CA ARG A 136 -6.00 -4.13 -3.27
C ARG A 136 -6.96 -4.95 -2.42
N PHE A 137 -8.17 -5.14 -2.92
CA PHE A 137 -9.21 -5.92 -2.25
C PHE A 137 -8.74 -7.35 -1.91
N LYS A 138 -8.04 -7.99 -2.86
CA LYS A 138 -7.52 -9.36 -2.71
C LYS A 138 -6.29 -9.46 -1.80
N SER A 139 -5.63 -8.34 -1.50
CA SER A 139 -4.43 -8.30 -0.65
C SER A 139 -4.74 -7.89 0.78
N LEU A 140 -6.00 -7.50 1.08
CA LEU A 140 -6.36 -7.09 2.44
C LEU A 140 -6.32 -8.30 3.38
N LEU A 141 -5.76 -8.09 4.54
CA LEU A 141 -5.92 -9.01 5.66
C LEU A 141 -7.33 -8.86 6.20
N ILE A 142 -8.01 -9.97 6.38
CA ILE A 142 -9.34 -9.99 7.00
C ILE A 142 -9.20 -10.67 8.36
N ALA A 143 -9.38 -9.89 9.42
CA ALA A 143 -9.35 -10.41 10.79
C ALA A 143 -10.57 -11.31 11.08
N SER A 144 -10.52 -12.03 12.19
CA SER A 144 -11.61 -12.94 12.60
C SER A 144 -12.94 -12.24 12.87
N ASP A 145 -12.92 -10.94 13.20
CA ASP A 145 -14.09 -10.06 13.37
C ASP A 145 -14.59 -9.45 12.05
N GLY A 146 -13.90 -9.73 10.91
CA GLY A 146 -14.22 -9.21 9.59
C GLY A 146 -13.60 -7.86 9.28
N GLU A 147 -12.84 -7.26 10.20
CA GLU A 147 -12.14 -6.00 9.93
C GLU A 147 -11.02 -6.20 8.89
N LYS A 148 -10.86 -5.21 8.00
CA LYS A 148 -9.94 -5.30 6.85
C LYS A 148 -8.74 -4.40 7.07
N TYR A 149 -7.54 -4.98 7.06
CA TYR A 149 -6.26 -4.31 7.27
C TYR A 149 -5.38 -4.39 6.04
N ARG A 150 -4.53 -3.40 5.85
CA ARG A 150 -3.53 -3.38 4.77
C ARG A 150 -2.26 -4.10 5.21
N PRO A 151 -1.79 -5.11 4.46
CA PRO A 151 -0.52 -5.78 4.78
C PRO A 151 0.69 -4.88 4.57
N GLU A 152 0.67 -4.00 3.55
CA GLU A 152 1.84 -3.26 3.08
C GLU A 152 2.51 -2.43 4.20
N GLY A 153 1.72 -1.70 4.99
CA GLY A 153 2.27 -0.90 6.08
C GLY A 153 2.94 -1.72 7.19
N MET A 154 2.47 -2.96 7.40
CA MET A 154 3.07 -3.91 8.34
C MET A 154 4.34 -4.50 7.78
N GLU A 155 4.30 -4.92 6.51
CA GLU A 155 5.40 -5.54 5.78
C GLU A 155 6.58 -4.56 5.67
N GLU A 156 6.33 -3.33 5.23
CA GLU A 156 7.33 -2.26 5.14
C GLU A 156 7.95 -1.95 6.50
N ALA A 157 7.14 -1.77 7.54
CA ALA A 157 7.66 -1.43 8.86
C ALA A 157 8.53 -2.55 9.47
N ILE A 158 8.24 -3.82 9.18
CA ILE A 158 9.05 -4.95 9.63
C ILE A 158 10.37 -4.97 8.87
N VAL A 159 10.33 -4.82 7.55
CA VAL A 159 11.54 -4.82 6.69
C VAL A 159 12.46 -3.65 7.03
N ASP A 160 11.91 -2.45 7.20
CA ASP A 160 12.70 -1.24 7.49
C ASP A 160 13.44 -1.30 8.83
N LYS A 161 12.91 -2.03 9.79
CA LYS A 161 13.45 -2.05 11.17
C LYS A 161 14.19 -3.32 11.54
N SER A 162 13.99 -4.41 10.80
CA SER A 162 14.68 -5.66 11.06
C SER A 162 15.90 -5.83 10.17
N PRO A 163 17.11 -5.95 10.71
CA PRO A 163 18.30 -6.24 9.93
C PRO A 163 18.32 -7.67 9.37
N TYR A 164 17.39 -8.54 9.83
CA TYR A 164 17.37 -9.97 9.52
C TYR A 164 16.30 -10.38 8.53
N ILE A 165 15.44 -9.45 8.10
CA ILE A 165 14.33 -9.71 7.17
C ILE A 165 14.50 -8.84 5.93
N ASP A 166 14.69 -9.46 4.76
CA ASP A 166 14.76 -8.77 3.47
C ASP A 166 13.38 -8.52 2.87
N GLN A 167 12.46 -9.50 3.04
CA GLN A 167 11.08 -9.39 2.56
C GLN A 167 10.15 -10.18 3.49
N ILE A 168 8.94 -9.72 3.60
CA ILE A 168 7.87 -10.42 4.33
C ILE A 168 6.56 -10.25 3.57
N ILE A 169 5.75 -11.28 3.56
CA ILE A 169 4.36 -11.25 3.07
C ILE A 169 3.49 -11.76 4.20
N VAL A 170 2.57 -10.94 4.67
CA VAL A 170 1.59 -11.33 5.69
C VAL A 170 0.27 -11.74 5.05
N HIS A 171 -0.40 -12.71 5.65
CA HIS A 171 -1.67 -13.23 5.16
C HIS A 171 -2.61 -13.55 6.32
N ASN A 172 -3.85 -13.08 6.20
CA ASN A 172 -4.96 -13.52 7.04
C ASN A 172 -6.25 -13.49 6.21
N ASN A 173 -7.05 -14.54 6.33
CA ASN A 173 -8.36 -14.60 5.73
C ASN A 173 -9.33 -15.19 6.76
N GLN A 174 -9.84 -14.33 7.64
CA GLN A 174 -10.76 -14.67 8.74
C GLN A 174 -10.22 -15.74 9.70
N SER A 175 -8.90 -15.92 9.73
CA SER A 175 -8.25 -16.83 10.68
C SER A 175 -8.02 -16.13 12.03
N PRO A 176 -7.99 -16.89 13.13
CA PRO A 176 -7.70 -16.31 14.45
C PRO A 176 -6.25 -15.86 14.62
N PHE A 177 -5.41 -16.08 13.62
CA PHE A 177 -4.01 -15.64 13.60
C PHE A 177 -3.60 -15.20 12.20
N THR A 178 -2.68 -14.24 12.14
CA THR A 178 -2.04 -13.79 10.90
C THR A 178 -0.76 -14.61 10.69
N GLY A 179 -0.64 -15.24 9.53
CA GLY A 179 0.56 -15.95 9.09
C GLY A 179 1.47 -15.04 8.28
N ALA A 180 2.76 -15.38 8.21
CA ALA A 180 3.71 -14.66 7.37
C ALA A 180 4.68 -15.61 6.65
N ILE A 181 5.06 -15.24 5.42
CA ILE A 181 6.17 -15.83 4.68
C ILE A 181 7.32 -14.83 4.74
N VAL A 182 8.49 -15.27 5.21
CA VAL A 182 9.65 -14.40 5.43
C VAL A 182 10.80 -14.82 4.53
N VAL A 183 11.38 -13.87 3.81
CA VAL A 183 12.68 -14.01 3.14
C VAL A 183 13.74 -13.42 4.05
N PRO A 184 14.60 -14.25 4.67
CA PRO A 184 15.58 -13.78 5.62
C PRO A 184 16.79 -13.14 4.93
N ASN A 185 17.39 -12.15 5.57
CA ASN A 185 18.72 -11.65 5.24
C ASN A 185 19.76 -12.68 5.71
N ARG A 186 20.13 -13.56 4.77
CA ARG A 186 21.02 -14.70 5.07
C ARG A 186 22.40 -14.26 5.56
N GLU A 187 22.90 -13.14 5.06
CA GLU A 187 24.22 -12.65 5.43
C GLU A 187 24.23 -12.06 6.84
N ALA A 188 23.22 -11.27 7.18
CA ALA A 188 23.06 -10.71 8.52
C ALA A 188 22.83 -11.82 9.57
N LEU A 189 21.96 -12.79 9.27
CA LEU A 189 21.76 -13.95 10.14
C LEU A 189 23.03 -14.77 10.33
N ARG A 190 23.80 -15.01 9.27
CA ARG A 190 25.05 -15.74 9.38
C ARG A 190 26.02 -15.02 10.31
N ARG A 191 26.21 -13.71 10.13
CA ARG A 191 27.07 -12.90 11.00
C ARG A 191 26.62 -12.96 12.46
N GLU A 192 25.33 -12.89 12.71
CA GLU A 192 24.78 -12.97 14.07
C GLU A 192 25.00 -14.34 14.70
N LEU A 193 24.76 -15.43 13.96
CA LEU A 193 24.99 -16.79 14.45
C LEU A 193 26.48 -17.08 14.72
N ASP A 194 27.38 -16.55 13.89
CA ASP A 194 28.82 -16.64 14.08
C ASP A 194 29.26 -15.87 15.33
N SER A 195 28.74 -14.65 15.53
CA SER A 195 29.04 -13.83 16.70
C SER A 195 28.62 -14.48 18.02
N ARG A 196 27.51 -15.24 17.98
CA ARG A 196 26.99 -16.00 19.14
C ARG A 196 27.65 -17.35 19.33
N GLY A 197 28.56 -17.76 18.46
CA GLY A 197 29.21 -19.06 18.52
C GLY A 197 28.24 -20.24 18.36
N VAL A 198 27.16 -20.08 17.59
CA VAL A 198 26.14 -21.12 17.46
C VAL A 198 26.66 -22.31 16.66
N ALA A 199 26.60 -23.49 17.25
CA ALA A 199 26.97 -24.76 16.62
C ALA A 199 26.12 -25.06 15.36
N ALA A 200 26.72 -25.74 14.37
CA ALA A 200 26.12 -25.95 13.06
C ALA A 200 24.73 -26.61 13.16
N GLU A 201 24.56 -27.56 14.05
CA GLU A 201 23.33 -28.33 14.23
C GLU A 201 22.16 -27.48 14.76
N LYS A 202 22.47 -26.36 15.46
CA LYS A 202 21.46 -25.46 16.08
C LYS A 202 21.20 -24.21 15.27
N ARG A 203 21.96 -23.98 14.18
CA ARG A 203 21.84 -22.72 13.41
C ARG A 203 20.46 -22.48 12.83
N ALA A 204 19.82 -23.51 12.28
CA ALA A 204 18.48 -23.37 11.69
C ALA A 204 17.43 -23.00 12.75
N GLU A 205 17.45 -23.67 13.90
CA GLU A 205 16.55 -23.39 15.02
C GLU A 205 16.77 -22.00 15.60
N THR A 206 18.04 -21.62 15.82
CA THR A 206 18.38 -20.30 16.35
C THR A 206 18.03 -19.18 15.37
N ALA A 207 18.23 -19.37 14.05
CA ALA A 207 17.80 -18.43 13.04
C ALA A 207 16.30 -18.24 13.03
N ALA A 208 15.52 -19.32 13.11
CA ALA A 208 14.07 -19.26 13.22
C ALA A 208 13.61 -18.51 14.48
N ALA A 209 14.27 -18.73 15.61
CA ALA A 209 13.98 -18.02 16.86
C ALA A 209 14.30 -16.51 16.75
N ILE A 210 15.40 -16.13 16.09
CA ILE A 210 15.73 -14.71 15.83
C ILE A 210 14.62 -14.06 14.97
N LEU A 211 14.23 -14.69 13.86
CA LEU A 211 13.19 -14.16 12.98
C LEU A 211 11.83 -14.09 13.67
N GLY A 212 11.49 -15.09 14.46
CA GLY A 212 10.26 -15.08 15.29
C GLY A 212 10.27 -13.92 16.29
N GLY A 213 11.38 -13.71 16.98
CA GLY A 213 11.57 -12.60 17.92
C GLY A 213 11.46 -11.23 17.26
N GLU A 214 11.95 -11.08 16.02
CA GLU A 214 11.77 -9.85 15.25
C GLU A 214 10.30 -9.57 14.96
N ILE A 215 9.54 -10.58 14.55
CA ILE A 215 8.08 -10.46 14.29
C ILE A 215 7.32 -10.16 15.58
N ASP A 216 7.65 -10.85 16.68
CA ASP A 216 6.97 -10.68 17.97
C ASP A 216 7.16 -9.29 18.57
N ARG A 217 8.26 -8.60 18.27
CA ARG A 217 8.48 -7.19 18.66
C ARG A 217 7.39 -6.25 18.13
N TYR A 218 6.74 -6.62 17.04
CA TYR A 218 5.65 -5.85 16.45
C TYR A 218 4.27 -6.28 16.96
N ARG A 219 4.14 -7.47 17.53
CA ARG A 219 2.90 -7.95 18.16
C ARG A 219 2.63 -7.32 19.51
N ALA A 220 3.64 -7.14 20.35
CA ALA A 220 3.52 -6.86 21.78
C ALA A 220 3.41 -5.38 22.16
N GLY A 221 2.83 -4.52 21.33
CA GLY A 221 2.67 -3.10 21.65
C GLY A 221 3.64 -2.20 20.87
N GLY A 222 4.15 -2.70 19.76
CA GLY A 222 4.92 -1.94 18.79
C GLY A 222 4.11 -0.84 18.11
N ILE A 223 4.64 -0.28 17.06
CA ILE A 223 4.13 0.87 16.28
C ILE A 223 2.64 0.76 15.89
N PHE A 224 2.11 -0.43 15.86
CA PHE A 224 0.70 -0.73 15.58
C PHE A 224 -0.12 -1.04 16.84
N GLY A 225 0.35 -0.58 18.01
CA GLY A 225 -0.20 -0.86 19.33
C GLY A 225 -1.70 -1.13 19.38
N GLY A 226 -2.09 -2.39 19.65
CA GLY A 226 -3.47 -2.81 19.82
C GLY A 226 -4.31 -2.98 18.58
N GLY A 227 -3.80 -2.71 17.39
CA GLY A 227 -4.51 -2.84 16.10
C GLY A 227 -4.08 -4.04 15.25
N PHE A 228 -3.34 -4.99 15.83
CA PHE A 228 -3.02 -6.26 15.18
C PHE A 228 -4.01 -7.32 15.64
N PRO A 229 -4.71 -7.99 14.73
CA PRO A 229 -5.49 -9.15 15.08
C PRO A 229 -4.62 -10.34 15.47
#